data_e5ebd5d55fb9c4a9b7366ef58ebcb2b1
#
_entry.id   e5ebd5d55fb9c4a9b7366ef58ebcb2b1
#
_cell.length_a   1.000
_cell.length_b   1.000
_cell.length_c   1.000
_cell.angle_alpha   90.00
_cell.angle_beta   90.00
_cell.angle_gamma   90.00
#
_symmetry.space_group_name_H-M   'P 1'
#
loop_
_entity.id
_entity.type
_entity.pdbx_description
1 polymer ?
#
loop_
_entity_poly.entity_id
_entity_poly.type
_entity_poly.pdbx_seq_one_letter_code
_entity_poly.pdbx_strand_id
1 'polypeptide(L)'
;KFQRLGGRIPKGCLLVGPPGTGKTLLARAIAGEANVPFFTISGSDFVEMFVGVGASRVRDMFEQAKKHAPCIIFIDEIDAVGRHRGAGLGGGNDEREQTLNQLLVEMDGFEANEGVILIAATNRPDVLDPALLRPGRFDRQVVVPNPDIIGRDKILKVHMRKVPAAPDVESRVIARGTPGFSGADLANLVNEAALLAARKNRRVVTMQEFEEAKDKVMMGTERRSMVMTDDEKELTAYHEAGHALVGLLVKGNDPLHKVTIIPRGRALGITLNLPETDKYGFKKSELCAKLAMTFGGRVAETLIYGAEDVTTGAGQDIQQATNYARRMVTEWGMSKKLGPLAYSGNEQEVFLGHSVTQTKNLSDATAKIIDEEIRRFAEEAEVLATKVLTENLDALHAVAKALLEYETLTGDEVKQLLEGRSIERPDELEPLEDSTTATSVPP
;
A
#
# COMPACT_ATOMS: atom_id res chain seq x y z
N LYS A 1 19.43 12.49 34.74
CA LYS A 1 19.92 13.74 34.09
C LYS A 1 18.78 14.72 33.83
N PHE A 2 17.59 14.25 33.36
CA PHE A 2 16.46 15.12 32.98
C PHE A 2 15.81 15.84 34.19
N GLN A 3 15.69 15.17 35.33
CA GLN A 3 15.11 15.74 36.57
C GLN A 3 15.93 16.92 37.14
N ARG A 4 17.22 16.98 36.86
CA ARG A 4 18.11 18.09 37.30
C ARG A 4 17.75 19.44 36.66
N LEU A 5 17.06 19.43 35.52
CA LEU A 5 16.66 20.63 34.79
C LEU A 5 15.13 20.90 34.91
N GLY A 6 14.44 20.21 35.82
CA GLY A 6 13.00 20.39 36.04
C GLY A 6 12.13 19.76 34.96
N GLY A 7 12.71 18.97 34.04
CA GLY A 7 11.97 18.27 32.98
C GLY A 7 11.15 17.11 33.55
N ARG A 8 9.88 17.00 33.13
CA ARG A 8 9.03 15.86 33.44
C ARG A 8 9.24 14.79 32.37
N ILE A 9 9.45 13.52 32.80
CA ILE A 9 9.55 12.38 31.87
C ILE A 9 8.15 12.10 31.33
N PRO A 10 7.96 12.00 29.98
CA PRO A 10 6.69 11.60 29.39
C PRO A 10 6.26 10.22 29.92
N LYS A 11 5.02 10.07 30.32
CA LYS A 11 4.48 8.82 30.86
C LYS A 11 3.94 7.92 29.75
N GLY A 12 3.47 8.50 28.63
CA GLY A 12 2.84 7.80 27.54
C GLY A 12 3.37 8.22 26.16
N CYS A 13 3.54 7.23 25.30
CA CYS A 13 3.93 7.42 23.91
C CYS A 13 2.95 6.68 22.99
N LEU A 14 2.44 7.37 21.96
CA LEU A 14 1.58 6.80 20.95
C LEU A 14 2.38 6.57 19.67
N LEU A 15 2.48 5.33 19.23
CA LEU A 15 3.03 4.96 17.93
C LEU A 15 1.91 4.97 16.88
N VAL A 16 2.07 5.82 15.88
CA VAL A 16 1.06 6.03 14.82
C VAL A 16 1.66 5.61 13.48
N GLY A 17 0.94 4.85 12.68
CA GLY A 17 1.40 4.52 11.33
C GLY A 17 0.64 3.38 10.67
N PRO A 18 0.87 3.12 9.37
CA PRO A 18 0.23 2.04 8.65
C PRO A 18 0.44 0.67 9.30
N PRO A 19 -0.43 -0.31 9.02
CA PRO A 19 -0.24 -1.68 9.49
C PRO A 19 1.06 -2.27 8.93
N GLY A 20 1.69 -3.19 9.68
CA GLY A 20 2.90 -3.88 9.22
C GLY A 20 4.21 -3.08 9.28
N THR A 21 4.21 -1.84 9.78
CA THR A 21 5.42 -0.99 9.89
C THR A 21 6.33 -1.35 11.07
N GLY A 22 5.94 -2.32 11.91
CA GLY A 22 6.76 -2.81 13.01
C GLY A 22 6.61 -2.06 14.33
N LYS A 23 5.48 -1.38 14.57
CA LYS A 23 5.21 -0.63 15.82
C LYS A 23 5.37 -1.51 17.06
N THR A 24 4.82 -2.71 17.06
CA THR A 24 4.92 -3.69 18.16
C THR A 24 6.37 -4.16 18.36
N LEU A 25 7.11 -4.39 17.25
CA LEU A 25 8.53 -4.76 17.29
C LEU A 25 9.39 -3.64 17.87
N LEU A 26 9.08 -2.40 17.52
CA LEU A 26 9.78 -1.21 18.04
C LEU A 26 9.60 -1.10 19.55
N ALA A 27 8.37 -1.24 20.04
CA ALA A 27 8.09 -1.19 21.48
C ALA A 27 8.81 -2.32 22.24
N ARG A 28 8.84 -3.52 21.70
CA ARG A 28 9.58 -4.66 22.27
C ARG A 28 11.08 -4.43 22.26
N ALA A 29 11.63 -3.86 21.19
CA ALA A 29 13.05 -3.52 21.08
C ALA A 29 13.46 -2.48 22.13
N ILE A 30 12.62 -1.47 22.38
CA ILE A 30 12.85 -0.46 23.42
C ILE A 30 12.94 -1.11 24.80
N ALA A 31 12.01 -2.05 25.11
CA ALA A 31 12.04 -2.75 26.40
C ALA A 31 13.30 -3.63 26.54
N GLY A 32 13.69 -4.32 25.46
CA GLY A 32 14.92 -5.12 25.44
C GLY A 32 16.18 -4.29 25.61
N GLU A 33 16.27 -3.14 24.96
CA GLU A 33 17.42 -2.22 25.10
C GLU A 33 17.47 -1.60 26.50
N ALA A 34 16.31 -1.27 27.07
CA ALA A 34 16.22 -0.75 28.43
C ALA A 34 16.37 -1.86 29.50
N ASN A 35 16.37 -3.13 29.11
CA ASN A 35 16.41 -4.29 29.99
C ASN A 35 15.33 -4.26 31.10
N VAL A 36 14.10 -3.98 30.70
CA VAL A 36 12.93 -3.90 31.59
C VAL A 36 11.83 -4.87 31.16
N PRO A 37 10.96 -5.34 32.06
CA PRO A 37 9.79 -6.15 31.74
C PRO A 37 8.88 -5.47 30.72
N PHE A 38 8.31 -6.28 29.81
CA PHE A 38 7.42 -5.84 28.74
C PHE A 38 6.07 -6.55 28.87
N PHE A 39 5.03 -5.79 29.20
CA PHE A 39 3.66 -6.27 29.26
C PHE A 39 2.94 -5.85 27.98
N THR A 40 2.32 -6.80 27.29
CA THR A 40 1.60 -6.52 26.04
C THR A 40 0.16 -6.98 26.13
N ILE A 41 -0.73 -6.17 25.61
CA ILE A 41 -2.16 -6.45 25.49
C ILE A 41 -2.69 -5.82 24.19
N SER A 42 -3.69 -6.44 23.58
CA SER A 42 -4.43 -5.81 22.49
C SER A 42 -5.59 -4.97 23.01
N GLY A 43 -5.86 -3.83 22.37
CA GLY A 43 -7.07 -3.07 22.66
C GLY A 43 -8.36 -3.89 22.52
N SER A 44 -8.36 -4.86 21.61
CA SER A 44 -9.47 -5.81 21.45
C SER A 44 -9.70 -6.71 22.67
N ASP A 45 -8.67 -7.01 23.46
CA ASP A 45 -8.77 -7.84 24.66
C ASP A 45 -9.55 -7.15 25.80
N PHE A 46 -9.75 -5.85 25.68
CA PHE A 46 -10.55 -5.06 26.61
C PHE A 46 -12.01 -4.96 26.20
N VAL A 47 -12.35 -5.33 24.96
CA VAL A 47 -13.73 -5.26 24.43
C VAL A 47 -14.40 -6.60 24.63
N GLU A 48 -15.15 -6.73 25.71
CA GLU A 48 -15.90 -7.95 26.05
C GLU A 48 -17.41 -7.70 25.96
N MET A 49 -18.20 -8.79 25.90
CA MET A 49 -19.66 -8.66 25.88
C MET A 49 -20.28 -8.36 27.27
N PHE A 50 -19.51 -8.51 28.34
CA PHE A 50 -19.98 -8.30 29.72
C PHE A 50 -19.45 -6.99 30.29
N VAL A 51 -20.38 -6.16 30.75
CA VAL A 51 -20.09 -4.83 31.34
C VAL A 51 -19.12 -4.96 32.54
N GLY A 52 -18.05 -4.18 32.51
CA GLY A 52 -17.08 -4.08 33.61
C GLY A 52 -15.87 -5.03 33.52
N VAL A 53 -15.87 -6.05 32.63
CA VAL A 53 -14.76 -6.98 32.50
C VAL A 53 -13.56 -6.27 31.92
N GLY A 54 -13.71 -5.47 30.87
CA GLY A 54 -12.64 -4.69 30.27
C GLY A 54 -12.00 -3.72 31.26
N ALA A 55 -12.79 -3.01 32.03
CA ALA A 55 -12.29 -2.10 33.07
C ALA A 55 -11.52 -2.83 34.20
N SER A 56 -11.92 -4.05 34.55
CA SER A 56 -11.19 -4.87 35.52
C SER A 56 -9.83 -5.31 34.96
N ARG A 57 -9.77 -5.76 33.70
CA ARG A 57 -8.52 -6.12 33.03
C ARG A 57 -7.53 -4.95 32.94
N VAL A 58 -8.03 -3.77 32.65
CA VAL A 58 -7.20 -2.56 32.66
C VAL A 58 -6.58 -2.38 34.05
N ARG A 59 -7.36 -2.43 35.10
CA ARG A 59 -6.89 -2.26 36.49
C ARG A 59 -5.85 -3.32 36.86
N ASP A 60 -6.15 -4.59 36.59
CA ASP A 60 -5.26 -5.72 36.93
C ASP A 60 -3.91 -5.59 36.20
N MET A 61 -3.92 -5.18 34.92
CA MET A 61 -2.71 -4.95 34.14
C MET A 61 -1.85 -3.85 34.77
N PHE A 62 -2.45 -2.73 35.16
CA PHE A 62 -1.72 -1.63 35.76
C PHE A 62 -1.18 -1.98 37.15
N GLU A 63 -1.93 -2.74 37.95
CA GLU A 63 -1.45 -3.23 39.25
C GLU A 63 -0.26 -4.20 39.09
N GLN A 64 -0.30 -5.10 38.12
CA GLN A 64 0.82 -6.00 37.83
C GLN A 64 2.04 -5.22 37.36
N ALA A 65 1.88 -4.24 36.50
CA ALA A 65 2.98 -3.39 36.04
C ALA A 65 3.63 -2.61 37.19
N LYS A 66 2.85 -2.07 38.12
CA LYS A 66 3.39 -1.37 39.33
C LYS A 66 4.25 -2.29 40.19
N LYS A 67 3.88 -3.57 40.31
CA LYS A 67 4.66 -4.57 41.08
C LYS A 67 6.01 -4.91 40.43
N HIS A 68 6.13 -4.70 39.12
CA HIS A 68 7.31 -5.04 38.34
C HIS A 68 8.04 -3.80 37.77
N ALA A 69 7.80 -2.63 38.35
CA ALA A 69 8.50 -1.41 37.94
C ALA A 69 10.00 -1.49 38.22
N PRO A 70 10.88 -0.98 37.34
CA PRO A 70 10.53 -0.27 36.10
C PRO A 70 10.13 -1.24 34.97
N CYS A 71 9.05 -0.89 34.23
CA CYS A 71 8.55 -1.71 33.14
C CYS A 71 7.87 -0.90 32.04
N ILE A 72 7.58 -1.55 30.91
CA ILE A 72 6.84 -0.99 29.79
C ILE A 72 5.51 -1.75 29.63
N ILE A 73 4.40 -1.03 29.59
CA ILE A 73 3.10 -1.54 29.15
C ILE A 73 2.93 -1.15 27.69
N PHE A 74 2.60 -2.12 26.84
CA PHE A 74 2.31 -1.90 25.43
C PHE A 74 0.86 -2.29 25.13
N ILE A 75 0.08 -1.33 24.61
CA ILE A 75 -1.29 -1.55 24.14
C ILE A 75 -1.31 -1.46 22.63
N ASP A 76 -1.49 -2.60 21.96
CA ASP A 76 -1.67 -2.62 20.50
C ASP A 76 -3.13 -2.32 20.14
N GLU A 77 -3.36 -1.77 18.96
CA GLU A 77 -4.70 -1.45 18.44
C GLU A 77 -5.58 -0.66 19.45
N ILE A 78 -5.01 0.38 20.06
CA ILE A 78 -5.71 1.15 21.09
C ILE A 78 -7.01 1.78 20.57
N ASP A 79 -7.17 1.95 19.27
CA ASP A 79 -8.38 2.43 18.62
C ASP A 79 -9.58 1.47 18.80
N ALA A 80 -9.37 0.21 19.20
CA ALA A 80 -10.45 -0.70 19.54
C ALA A 80 -11.23 -0.21 20.79
N VAL A 81 -10.55 0.40 21.75
CA VAL A 81 -11.13 0.95 23.00
C VAL A 81 -11.27 2.46 22.95
N GLY A 82 -10.29 3.13 22.37
CA GLY A 82 -10.10 4.58 22.43
C GLY A 82 -10.90 5.41 21.43
N ARG A 83 -11.97 4.91 20.83
CA ARG A 83 -12.78 5.67 19.85
C ARG A 83 -13.58 6.79 20.48
N HIS A 84 -13.86 7.83 19.67
CA HIS A 84 -14.74 8.95 20.01
C HIS A 84 -16.09 8.51 20.57
N ARG A 85 -16.57 9.22 21.57
CA ARG A 85 -17.89 9.04 22.18
C ARG A 85 -18.99 9.38 21.19
N GLY A 86 -20.02 8.54 21.07
CA GLY A 86 -21.21 8.81 20.26
C GLY A 86 -21.22 8.19 18.85
N ALA A 87 -20.26 7.39 18.45
CA ALA A 87 -20.21 6.78 17.13
C ALA A 87 -21.00 5.46 16.98
N GLY A 88 -22.05 5.21 17.78
CA GLY A 88 -22.86 3.99 17.63
C GLY A 88 -24.09 3.96 18.52
N LEU A 89 -25.20 3.55 17.94
CA LEU A 89 -26.47 3.25 18.65
C LEU A 89 -26.49 1.74 18.98
N GLY A 90 -26.04 1.35 20.19
CA GLY A 90 -26.14 -0.04 20.64
C GLY A 90 -25.39 -0.33 21.94
N GLY A 91 -25.85 -1.28 22.74
CA GLY A 91 -25.39 -1.60 24.10
C GLY A 91 -23.93 -2.03 24.29
N GLY A 92 -23.13 -2.12 23.22
CA GLY A 92 -21.67 -2.37 23.29
C GLY A 92 -20.83 -1.09 23.46
N ASN A 93 -21.44 0.11 23.44
CA ASN A 93 -20.74 1.36 23.60
C ASN A 93 -20.47 1.68 25.08
N ASP A 94 -21.37 1.28 25.97
CA ASP A 94 -21.27 1.58 27.41
C ASP A 94 -20.04 0.88 28.01
N GLU A 95 -19.74 -0.32 27.60
CA GLU A 95 -18.57 -1.08 28.07
C GLU A 95 -17.26 -0.47 27.58
N ARG A 96 -17.18 -0.12 26.31
CA ARG A 96 -15.99 0.54 25.75
C ARG A 96 -15.73 1.87 26.44
N GLU A 97 -16.78 2.65 26.67
CA GLU A 97 -16.66 3.93 27.35
C GLU A 97 -16.24 3.76 28.81
N GLN A 98 -16.75 2.75 29.52
CA GLN A 98 -16.32 2.41 30.85
C GLN A 98 -14.86 1.97 30.90
N THR A 99 -14.45 1.15 29.98
CA THR A 99 -13.05 0.68 29.82
C THR A 99 -12.10 1.82 29.49
N LEU A 100 -12.49 2.71 28.56
CA LEU A 100 -11.74 3.92 28.26
C LEU A 100 -11.60 4.83 29.48
N ASN A 101 -12.68 5.07 30.19
CA ASN A 101 -12.66 5.90 31.40
C ASN A 101 -11.74 5.27 32.46
N GLN A 102 -11.77 3.97 32.68
CA GLN A 102 -10.84 3.28 33.57
C GLN A 102 -9.38 3.44 33.12
N LEU A 103 -9.10 3.29 31.81
CA LEU A 103 -7.76 3.51 31.25
C LEU A 103 -7.29 4.94 31.56
N LEU A 104 -8.13 5.94 31.35
CA LEU A 104 -7.80 7.34 31.65
C LEU A 104 -7.54 7.56 33.14
N VAL A 105 -8.31 6.93 34.02
CA VAL A 105 -8.12 7.01 35.47
C VAL A 105 -6.78 6.39 35.88
N GLU A 106 -6.44 5.20 35.35
CA GLU A 106 -5.17 4.55 35.66
C GLU A 106 -3.98 5.38 35.16
N MET A 107 -4.09 5.95 33.96
CA MET A 107 -3.04 6.82 33.37
C MET A 107 -2.84 8.10 34.22
N ASP A 108 -3.91 8.72 34.70
CA ASP A 108 -3.84 9.91 35.53
C ASP A 108 -3.32 9.59 36.96
N GLY A 109 -3.62 8.39 37.47
CA GLY A 109 -3.19 7.90 38.77
C GLY A 109 -1.70 7.52 38.86
N PHE A 110 -0.94 7.52 37.77
CA PHE A 110 0.49 7.30 37.82
C PHE A 110 1.27 8.54 38.26
N GLU A 111 2.04 8.41 39.31
CA GLU A 111 3.05 9.42 39.62
C GLU A 111 4.27 9.28 38.68
N ALA A 112 4.94 10.42 38.39
CA ALA A 112 6.08 10.47 37.45
C ALA A 112 7.29 9.60 37.91
N ASN A 113 7.26 9.06 39.11
CA ASN A 113 8.36 8.31 39.73
C ASN A 113 8.12 6.79 39.81
N GLU A 114 6.97 6.30 39.39
CA GLU A 114 6.64 4.85 39.52
C GLU A 114 7.38 3.95 38.53
N GLY A 115 8.10 4.52 37.57
CA GLY A 115 8.95 3.77 36.63
C GLY A 115 8.18 2.96 35.58
N VAL A 116 6.87 3.19 35.42
CA VAL A 116 6.05 2.57 34.39
C VAL A 116 5.90 3.50 33.21
N ILE A 117 6.22 3.03 32.01
CA ILE A 117 6.03 3.75 30.75
C ILE A 117 4.95 3.05 29.93
N LEU A 118 3.98 3.81 29.46
CA LEU A 118 2.90 3.31 28.63
C LEU A 118 3.19 3.62 27.17
N ILE A 119 3.21 2.60 26.31
CA ILE A 119 3.32 2.77 24.86
C ILE A 119 2.03 2.20 24.25
N ALA A 120 1.39 2.95 23.39
CA ALA A 120 0.26 2.45 22.60
C ALA A 120 0.54 2.53 21.12
N ALA A 121 -0.11 1.70 20.34
CA ALA A 121 -0.02 1.71 18.88
C ALA A 121 -1.41 1.80 18.23
N THR A 122 -1.52 2.55 17.15
CA THR A 122 -2.72 2.64 16.33
C THR A 122 -2.39 2.82 14.86
N ASN A 123 -3.26 2.29 14.02
CA ASN A 123 -3.25 2.55 12.58
C ASN A 123 -4.19 3.71 12.21
N ARG A 124 -5.06 4.12 13.15
CA ARG A 124 -6.13 5.11 12.94
C ARG A 124 -6.15 6.18 14.05
N PRO A 125 -5.22 7.13 14.02
CA PRO A 125 -5.17 8.19 15.02
C PRO A 125 -6.39 9.13 14.93
N ASP A 126 -7.06 9.20 13.79
CA ASP A 126 -8.23 10.01 13.49
C ASP A 126 -9.48 9.65 14.33
N VAL A 127 -9.59 8.38 14.72
CA VAL A 127 -10.75 7.89 15.49
C VAL A 127 -10.56 7.95 17.01
N LEU A 128 -9.37 8.29 17.49
CA LEU A 128 -9.07 8.31 18.92
C LEU A 128 -9.74 9.45 19.66
N ASP A 129 -10.23 9.17 20.88
CA ASP A 129 -10.76 10.19 21.77
C ASP A 129 -9.65 11.19 22.13
N PRO A 130 -9.86 12.51 21.93
CA PRO A 130 -8.90 13.54 22.28
C PRO A 130 -8.44 13.52 23.73
N ALA A 131 -9.24 12.94 24.64
CA ALA A 131 -8.88 12.78 26.03
C ALA A 131 -7.62 11.92 26.23
N LEU A 132 -7.38 10.95 25.36
CA LEU A 132 -6.15 10.13 25.37
C LEU A 132 -4.88 10.92 25.02
N LEU A 133 -5.03 11.97 24.21
CA LEU A 133 -3.91 12.76 23.68
C LEU A 133 -3.57 13.98 24.54
N ARG A 134 -4.23 14.14 25.69
CA ARG A 134 -3.97 15.26 26.62
C ARG A 134 -2.62 15.12 27.31
N PRO A 135 -1.97 16.25 27.67
CA PRO A 135 -0.73 16.24 28.44
C PRO A 135 -0.85 15.38 29.73
N GLY A 136 0.17 14.55 29.95
CA GLY A 136 0.19 13.59 31.08
C GLY A 136 -0.33 12.20 30.74
N ARG A 137 -0.87 12.00 29.52
CA ARG A 137 -1.32 10.72 28.96
C ARG A 137 -0.43 10.34 27.75
N PHE A 138 -0.99 10.14 26.56
CA PHE A 138 -0.20 9.97 25.34
C PHE A 138 0.23 11.33 24.76
N ASP A 139 1.04 12.05 25.49
CA ASP A 139 1.52 13.38 25.11
C ASP A 139 2.66 13.36 24.09
N ARG A 140 3.21 12.19 23.80
CA ARG A 140 4.22 11.96 22.76
C ARG A 140 3.63 11.11 21.67
N GLN A 141 3.62 11.66 20.45
CA GLN A 141 3.23 10.91 19.26
C GLN A 141 4.47 10.69 18.38
N VAL A 142 4.69 9.44 18.01
CA VAL A 142 5.79 9.04 17.13
C VAL A 142 5.18 8.39 15.89
N VAL A 143 5.40 9.02 14.73
CA VAL A 143 4.96 8.45 13.46
C VAL A 143 5.96 7.39 13.03
N VAL A 144 5.47 6.19 12.73
CA VAL A 144 6.23 5.06 12.17
C VAL A 144 5.75 4.85 10.74
N PRO A 145 6.36 5.53 9.74
CA PRO A 145 5.95 5.43 8.35
C PRO A 145 6.40 4.11 7.72
N ASN A 146 5.96 3.85 6.49
CA ASN A 146 6.58 2.80 5.69
C ASN A 146 8.07 3.07 5.52
N PRO A 147 8.91 2.01 5.48
CA PRO A 147 10.34 2.17 5.38
C PRO A 147 10.75 2.76 4.03
N ASP A 148 11.75 3.63 4.05
CA ASP A 148 12.46 4.10 2.87
C ASP A 148 13.31 2.98 2.23
N ILE A 149 13.92 3.24 1.09
CA ILE A 149 14.73 2.25 0.37
C ILE A 149 15.85 1.65 1.24
N ILE A 150 16.47 2.45 2.12
CA ILE A 150 17.53 1.99 3.03
C ILE A 150 16.93 1.09 4.13
N GLY A 151 15.80 1.49 4.67
CA GLY A 151 15.03 0.70 5.64
C GLY A 151 14.58 -0.62 5.06
N ARG A 152 14.05 -0.62 3.83
CA ARG A 152 13.63 -1.84 3.13
C ARG A 152 14.80 -2.81 2.91
N ASP A 153 15.96 -2.32 2.46
CA ASP A 153 17.17 -3.15 2.31
C ASP A 153 17.57 -3.82 3.64
N LYS A 154 17.56 -3.06 4.75
CA LYS A 154 17.87 -3.61 6.08
C LYS A 154 16.85 -4.66 6.53
N ILE A 155 15.56 -4.41 6.32
CA ILE A 155 14.47 -5.34 6.67
C ILE A 155 14.60 -6.62 5.86
N LEU A 156 14.81 -6.52 4.54
CA LEU A 156 15.03 -7.67 3.67
C LEU A 156 16.20 -8.52 4.17
N LYS A 157 17.36 -7.91 4.47
CA LYS A 157 18.51 -8.62 5.02
C LYS A 157 18.20 -9.38 6.31
N VAL A 158 17.35 -8.84 7.18
CA VAL A 158 16.92 -9.54 8.40
C VAL A 158 16.08 -10.77 8.07
N HIS A 159 15.09 -10.65 7.19
CA HIS A 159 14.21 -11.76 6.83
C HIS A 159 14.92 -12.82 5.98
N MET A 160 15.85 -12.42 5.12
CA MET A 160 16.63 -13.33 4.27
C MET A 160 17.64 -14.19 5.05
N ARG A 161 18.01 -13.84 6.28
CA ARG A 161 18.96 -14.64 7.09
C ARG A 161 18.56 -16.10 7.27
N LYS A 162 17.27 -16.41 7.21
CA LYS A 162 16.71 -17.76 7.40
C LYS A 162 16.44 -18.49 6.09
N VAL A 163 16.71 -17.83 4.96
CA VAL A 163 16.42 -18.35 3.62
C VAL A 163 17.73 -18.60 2.90
N PRO A 164 17.94 -19.78 2.30
CA PRO A 164 19.13 -20.06 1.52
C PRO A 164 19.06 -19.28 0.20
N ALA A 165 19.56 -18.04 0.20
CA ALA A 165 19.62 -17.19 -0.98
C ALA A 165 20.86 -17.50 -1.82
N ALA A 166 20.70 -17.50 -3.15
CA ALA A 166 21.80 -17.63 -4.09
C ALA A 166 22.68 -16.36 -4.12
N PRO A 167 23.92 -16.42 -4.60
CA PRO A 167 24.82 -15.27 -4.64
C PRO A 167 24.37 -14.11 -5.54
N ASP A 168 23.46 -14.37 -6.49
CA ASP A 168 22.88 -13.38 -7.40
C ASP A 168 21.83 -12.48 -6.73
N VAL A 169 21.37 -12.84 -5.52
CA VAL A 169 20.31 -12.11 -4.82
C VAL A 169 20.84 -10.86 -4.16
N GLU A 170 20.46 -9.71 -4.71
CA GLU A 170 20.81 -8.41 -4.16
C GLU A 170 19.59 -7.76 -3.46
N SER A 171 19.61 -7.74 -2.13
CA SER A 171 18.55 -7.12 -1.32
C SER A 171 18.26 -5.66 -1.68
N ARG A 172 19.28 -4.93 -2.13
CA ARG A 172 19.15 -3.53 -2.54
C ARG A 172 18.36 -3.36 -3.84
N VAL A 173 18.50 -4.30 -4.78
CA VAL A 173 17.71 -4.32 -6.03
C VAL A 173 16.24 -4.58 -5.69
N ILE A 174 15.99 -5.58 -4.83
CA ILE A 174 14.64 -5.90 -4.35
C ILE A 174 14.04 -4.69 -3.63
N ALA A 175 14.80 -4.01 -2.75
CA ALA A 175 14.34 -2.82 -2.02
C ALA A 175 13.96 -1.66 -2.95
N ARG A 176 14.68 -1.46 -4.05
CA ARG A 176 14.31 -0.45 -5.06
C ARG A 176 13.01 -0.82 -5.78
N GLY A 177 12.83 -2.10 -6.08
CA GLY A 177 11.64 -2.60 -6.78
C GLY A 177 10.38 -2.74 -5.91
N THR A 178 10.43 -2.38 -4.62
CA THR A 178 9.30 -2.51 -3.67
C THR A 178 8.93 -1.18 -3.00
N PRO A 179 8.65 -0.10 -3.77
CA PRO A 179 8.27 1.17 -3.18
C PRO A 179 6.95 1.04 -2.41
N GLY A 180 6.86 1.70 -1.25
CA GLY A 180 5.66 1.70 -0.41
C GLY A 180 5.41 0.42 0.41
N PHE A 181 6.24 -0.64 0.27
CA PHE A 181 6.09 -1.86 1.07
C PHE A 181 6.37 -1.59 2.54
N SER A 182 5.52 -2.13 3.39
CA SER A 182 5.73 -2.21 4.83
C SER A 182 6.72 -3.33 5.19
N GLY A 183 7.14 -3.38 6.45
CA GLY A 183 7.97 -4.49 6.93
C GLY A 183 7.29 -5.85 6.81
N ALA A 184 5.98 -5.91 6.98
CA ALA A 184 5.19 -7.14 6.82
C ALA A 184 5.13 -7.58 5.35
N ASP A 185 4.97 -6.63 4.41
CA ASP A 185 4.96 -6.95 2.97
C ASP A 185 6.31 -7.50 2.51
N LEU A 186 7.41 -6.95 3.02
CA LEU A 186 8.76 -7.43 2.74
C LEU A 186 9.02 -8.83 3.32
N ALA A 187 8.51 -9.09 4.53
CA ALA A 187 8.58 -10.42 5.12
C ALA A 187 7.78 -11.44 4.30
N ASN A 188 6.58 -11.07 3.86
CA ASN A 188 5.75 -11.88 2.97
C ASN A 188 6.43 -12.13 1.63
N LEU A 189 7.07 -11.11 1.03
CA LEU A 189 7.82 -11.25 -0.22
C LEU A 189 8.93 -12.30 -0.11
N VAL A 190 9.73 -12.25 0.96
CA VAL A 190 10.79 -13.24 1.21
C VAL A 190 10.21 -14.64 1.38
N ASN A 191 9.10 -14.78 2.10
CA ASN A 191 8.41 -16.05 2.27
C ASN A 191 7.86 -16.59 0.95
N GLU A 192 7.22 -15.75 0.14
CA GLU A 192 6.68 -16.15 -1.17
C GLU A 192 7.80 -16.58 -2.14
N ALA A 193 8.94 -15.90 -2.15
CA ALA A 193 10.11 -16.31 -2.94
C ALA A 193 10.62 -17.71 -2.53
N ALA A 194 10.69 -17.96 -1.23
CA ALA A 194 11.09 -19.28 -0.71
C ALA A 194 10.09 -20.37 -1.09
N LEU A 195 8.77 -20.08 -1.02
CA LEU A 195 7.71 -21.01 -1.43
C LEU A 195 7.76 -21.30 -2.93
N LEU A 196 8.05 -20.31 -3.76
CA LEU A 196 8.22 -20.48 -5.21
C LEU A 196 9.41 -21.35 -5.54
N ALA A 197 10.56 -21.13 -4.88
CA ALA A 197 11.75 -21.97 -5.02
C ALA A 197 11.46 -23.43 -4.63
N ALA A 198 10.79 -23.63 -3.49
CA ALA A 198 10.40 -24.97 -3.03
C ALA A 198 9.47 -25.68 -4.02
N ARG A 199 8.48 -24.95 -4.58
CA ARG A 199 7.57 -25.50 -5.60
C ARG A 199 8.29 -25.94 -6.88
N LYS A 200 9.39 -25.25 -7.24
CA LYS A 200 10.26 -25.59 -8.37
C LYS A 200 11.34 -26.62 -8.00
N ASN A 201 11.30 -27.23 -6.80
CA ASN A 201 12.31 -28.16 -6.29
C ASN A 201 13.74 -27.59 -6.26
N ARG A 202 13.89 -26.26 -6.14
CA ARG A 202 15.20 -25.61 -6.02
C ARG A 202 15.70 -25.70 -4.57
N ARG A 203 17.02 -25.81 -4.40
CA ARG A 203 17.66 -25.83 -3.08
C ARG A 203 18.01 -24.44 -2.54
N VAL A 204 18.04 -23.46 -3.41
CA VAL A 204 18.36 -22.06 -3.10
C VAL A 204 17.35 -21.16 -3.79
N VAL A 205 17.10 -19.99 -3.21
CA VAL A 205 16.24 -18.96 -3.78
C VAL A 205 17.10 -18.01 -4.59
N THR A 206 16.80 -17.88 -5.88
CA THR A 206 17.53 -16.98 -6.80
C THR A 206 16.79 -15.64 -6.95
N MET A 207 17.41 -14.68 -7.64
CA MET A 207 16.77 -13.39 -7.92
C MET A 207 15.50 -13.57 -8.76
N GLN A 208 15.41 -14.60 -9.60
CA GLN A 208 14.22 -14.92 -10.36
C GLN A 208 13.00 -15.18 -9.49
N GLU A 209 13.13 -16.00 -8.42
CA GLU A 209 12.02 -16.26 -7.50
C GLU A 209 11.60 -15.00 -6.74
N PHE A 210 12.54 -14.12 -6.42
CA PHE A 210 12.21 -12.82 -5.82
C PHE A 210 11.42 -11.91 -6.78
N GLU A 211 11.76 -11.88 -8.06
CA GLU A 211 11.02 -11.12 -9.06
C GLU A 211 9.61 -11.70 -9.27
N GLU A 212 9.48 -13.02 -9.37
CA GLU A 212 8.17 -13.69 -9.47
C GLU A 212 7.32 -13.47 -8.21
N ALA A 213 7.93 -13.55 -7.02
CA ALA A 213 7.25 -13.26 -5.76
C ALA A 213 6.78 -11.80 -5.68
N LYS A 214 7.61 -10.87 -6.12
CA LYS A 214 7.27 -9.44 -6.22
C LYS A 214 6.06 -9.23 -7.13
N ASP A 215 6.08 -9.82 -8.32
CA ASP A 215 4.97 -9.77 -9.26
C ASP A 215 3.68 -10.32 -8.62
N LYS A 216 3.77 -11.46 -7.93
CA LYS A 216 2.64 -12.07 -7.23
C LYS A 216 2.09 -11.18 -6.11
N VAL A 217 2.95 -10.55 -5.33
CA VAL A 217 2.53 -9.68 -4.21
C VAL A 217 1.93 -8.37 -4.73
N MET A 218 2.51 -7.78 -5.78
CA MET A 218 2.07 -6.49 -6.32
C MET A 218 0.86 -6.61 -7.24
N MET A 219 0.82 -7.63 -8.10
CA MET A 219 -0.18 -7.79 -9.16
C MET A 219 -1.19 -8.91 -8.87
N GLY A 220 -0.96 -9.72 -7.84
CA GLY A 220 -1.77 -10.91 -7.54
C GLY A 220 -1.30 -12.17 -8.26
N THR A 221 -1.96 -13.29 -7.96
CA THR A 221 -1.65 -14.60 -8.57
C THR A 221 -2.10 -14.66 -10.03
N GLU A 222 -1.27 -15.25 -10.89
CA GLU A 222 -1.61 -15.55 -12.27
C GLU A 222 -2.80 -16.52 -12.36
N ARG A 223 -3.72 -16.25 -13.27
CA ARG A 223 -4.88 -17.10 -13.56
C ARG A 223 -4.73 -17.77 -14.93
N ARG A 224 -3.66 -18.55 -15.10
CA ARG A 224 -3.36 -19.27 -16.36
C ARG A 224 -4.45 -20.28 -16.77
N SER A 225 -5.31 -20.70 -15.85
CA SER A 225 -6.47 -21.55 -16.13
C SER A 225 -7.67 -20.82 -16.77
N MET A 226 -7.61 -19.49 -16.82
CA MET A 226 -8.64 -18.70 -17.48
C MET A 226 -8.43 -18.74 -18.99
N VAL A 227 -9.38 -19.36 -19.68
CA VAL A 227 -9.34 -19.42 -21.14
C VAL A 227 -9.94 -18.11 -21.67
N MET A 228 -9.09 -17.29 -22.29
CA MET A 228 -9.51 -16.11 -23.05
C MET A 228 -9.61 -16.47 -24.52
N THR A 229 -10.59 -15.89 -25.20
CA THR A 229 -10.67 -15.98 -26.68
C THR A 229 -9.51 -15.19 -27.32
N ASP A 230 -9.17 -15.49 -28.55
CA ASP A 230 -8.10 -14.77 -29.25
C ASP A 230 -8.45 -13.28 -29.41
N ASP A 231 -9.73 -12.97 -29.66
CA ASP A 231 -10.23 -11.58 -29.72
C ASP A 231 -10.06 -10.85 -28.39
N GLU A 232 -10.38 -11.51 -27.24
CA GLU A 232 -10.19 -10.93 -25.91
C GLU A 232 -8.72 -10.69 -25.59
N LYS A 233 -7.83 -11.60 -26.01
CA LYS A 233 -6.37 -11.42 -25.84
C LYS A 233 -5.87 -10.26 -26.67
N GLU A 234 -6.29 -10.15 -27.94
CA GLU A 234 -5.91 -9.06 -28.81
C GLU A 234 -6.36 -7.71 -28.26
N LEU A 235 -7.62 -7.62 -27.85
CA LEU A 235 -8.18 -6.43 -27.23
C LEU A 235 -7.39 -6.01 -25.96
N THR A 236 -7.11 -6.99 -25.09
CA THR A 236 -6.31 -6.77 -23.89
C THR A 236 -4.90 -6.30 -24.23
N ALA A 237 -4.28 -6.88 -25.28
CA ALA A 237 -2.95 -6.49 -25.71
C ALA A 237 -2.88 -5.04 -26.18
N TYR A 238 -3.85 -4.58 -26.96
CA TYR A 238 -3.95 -3.17 -27.37
C TYR A 238 -4.24 -2.25 -26.19
N HIS A 239 -5.11 -2.64 -25.27
CA HIS A 239 -5.42 -1.89 -24.06
C HIS A 239 -4.15 -1.65 -23.22
N GLU A 240 -3.43 -2.71 -22.88
CA GLU A 240 -2.21 -2.62 -22.07
C GLU A 240 -1.08 -1.92 -22.82
N ALA A 241 -0.94 -2.15 -24.15
CA ALA A 241 0.01 -1.42 -24.98
C ALA A 241 -0.27 0.09 -24.96
N GLY A 242 -1.54 0.50 -24.96
CA GLY A 242 -1.96 1.89 -24.81
C GLY A 242 -1.47 2.52 -23.53
N HIS A 243 -1.68 1.88 -22.39
CA HIS A 243 -1.15 2.34 -21.11
C HIS A 243 0.37 2.43 -21.10
N ALA A 244 1.05 1.39 -21.60
CA ALA A 244 2.50 1.33 -21.62
C ALA A 244 3.12 2.45 -22.47
N LEU A 245 2.59 2.69 -23.66
CA LEU A 245 3.12 3.71 -24.57
C LEU A 245 2.88 5.13 -24.07
N VAL A 246 1.66 5.44 -23.62
CA VAL A 246 1.39 6.76 -23.02
C VAL A 246 2.22 6.97 -21.77
N GLY A 247 2.39 5.91 -20.94
CA GLY A 247 3.26 5.95 -19.78
C GLY A 247 4.72 6.26 -20.10
N LEU A 248 5.27 5.74 -21.19
CA LEU A 248 6.65 5.97 -21.63
C LEU A 248 6.84 7.31 -22.35
N LEU A 249 5.90 7.68 -23.20
CA LEU A 249 6.05 8.85 -24.08
C LEU A 249 5.65 10.16 -23.44
N VAL A 250 4.72 10.14 -22.47
CA VAL A 250 4.32 11.35 -21.74
C VAL A 250 5.23 11.57 -20.54
N LYS A 251 6.03 12.63 -20.63
CA LYS A 251 6.97 13.00 -19.55
C LYS A 251 6.25 13.30 -18.23
N GLY A 252 6.71 12.68 -17.16
CA GLY A 252 6.19 12.87 -15.80
C GLY A 252 5.58 11.62 -15.19
N ASN A 253 5.39 10.57 -15.98
CA ASN A 253 5.03 9.25 -15.48
C ASN A 253 6.24 8.56 -14.82
N ASP A 254 5.95 7.63 -13.92
CA ASP A 254 6.95 6.73 -13.38
C ASP A 254 7.42 5.74 -14.45
N PRO A 255 8.67 5.26 -14.41
CA PRO A 255 9.18 4.32 -15.39
C PRO A 255 8.32 3.07 -15.52
N LEU A 256 8.10 2.62 -16.77
CA LEU A 256 7.44 1.35 -17.02
C LEU A 256 8.33 0.21 -16.53
N HIS A 257 7.81 -0.60 -15.64
CA HIS A 257 8.51 -1.79 -15.14
C HIS A 257 8.15 -3.02 -15.96
N LYS A 258 6.85 -3.27 -16.14
CA LYS A 258 6.35 -4.46 -16.82
C LYS A 258 4.94 -4.23 -17.36
N VAL A 259 4.63 -4.88 -18.49
CA VAL A 259 3.28 -4.96 -19.05
C VAL A 259 2.96 -6.42 -19.37
N THR A 260 1.76 -6.89 -19.04
CA THR A 260 1.37 -8.29 -19.21
C THR A 260 -0.10 -8.40 -19.57
N ILE A 261 -0.41 -9.38 -20.40
CA ILE A 261 -1.78 -9.80 -20.73
C ILE A 261 -2.17 -11.10 -20.03
N ILE A 262 -1.34 -11.61 -19.13
CA ILE A 262 -1.69 -12.75 -18.29
C ILE A 262 -2.68 -12.27 -17.23
N PRO A 263 -3.90 -12.85 -17.16
CA PRO A 263 -4.89 -12.45 -16.16
C PRO A 263 -4.39 -12.65 -14.73
N ARG A 264 -4.58 -11.61 -13.89
CA ARG A 264 -4.21 -11.64 -12.47
C ARG A 264 -5.35 -11.06 -11.61
N GLY A 265 -5.77 -11.80 -10.60
CA GLY A 265 -6.90 -11.37 -9.77
C GLY A 265 -8.17 -11.12 -10.59
N ARG A 266 -8.60 -9.87 -10.71
CA ARG A 266 -9.76 -9.46 -11.52
C ARG A 266 -9.38 -8.80 -12.84
N ALA A 267 -8.12 -8.46 -13.03
CA ALA A 267 -7.61 -7.81 -14.24
C ALA A 267 -7.26 -8.84 -15.32
N LEU A 268 -7.58 -8.54 -16.56
CA LEU A 268 -7.21 -9.34 -17.73
C LEU A 268 -5.79 -9.08 -18.18
N GLY A 269 -5.30 -7.86 -17.98
CA GLY A 269 -3.92 -7.43 -18.18
C GLY A 269 -3.51 -6.45 -17.10
N ILE A 270 -2.23 -6.12 -17.02
CA ILE A 270 -1.69 -5.15 -16.07
C ILE A 270 -0.48 -4.44 -16.66
N THR A 271 -0.50 -3.12 -16.60
CA THR A 271 0.67 -2.27 -16.87
C THR A 271 1.18 -1.71 -15.55
N LEU A 272 2.41 -2.07 -15.17
CA LEU A 272 3.03 -1.70 -13.90
C LEU A 272 4.13 -0.67 -14.11
N ASN A 273 3.94 0.51 -13.52
CA ASN A 273 4.94 1.56 -13.45
C ASN A 273 5.48 1.65 -12.01
N LEU A 274 6.79 1.74 -11.84
CA LEU A 274 7.44 1.82 -10.54
C LEU A 274 8.30 3.08 -10.45
N PRO A 275 8.17 3.88 -9.37
CA PRO A 275 9.02 5.03 -9.17
C PRO A 275 10.47 4.60 -8.86
N GLU A 276 11.44 5.30 -9.39
CA GLU A 276 12.87 5.06 -9.11
C GLU A 276 13.26 5.40 -7.67
N THR A 277 12.52 6.31 -7.04
CA THR A 277 12.73 6.77 -5.67
C THR A 277 11.42 6.85 -4.92
N ASP A 278 11.48 6.82 -3.60
CA ASP A 278 10.29 7.04 -2.77
C ASP A 278 9.77 8.47 -2.97
N LYS A 279 8.53 8.62 -3.45
CA LYS A 279 7.87 9.90 -3.71
C LYS A 279 6.94 10.25 -2.56
N TYR A 280 7.08 11.46 -2.01
CA TYR A 280 6.22 12.00 -0.95
C TYR A 280 5.22 13.05 -1.45
N GLY A 281 5.32 13.45 -2.71
CA GLY A 281 4.42 14.42 -3.33
C GLY A 281 4.46 14.35 -4.86
N PHE A 282 3.42 14.86 -5.50
CA PHE A 282 3.28 14.88 -6.95
C PHE A 282 3.12 16.31 -7.46
N LYS A 283 3.79 16.63 -8.55
CA LYS A 283 3.57 17.88 -9.27
C LYS A 283 2.27 17.77 -10.09
N LYS A 284 1.63 18.91 -10.35
CA LYS A 284 0.46 18.95 -11.24
C LYS A 284 0.74 18.30 -12.60
N SER A 285 1.92 18.56 -13.18
CA SER A 285 2.32 17.96 -14.46
C SER A 285 2.42 16.42 -14.41
N GLU A 286 2.91 15.88 -13.30
CA GLU A 286 2.99 14.41 -13.10
C GLU A 286 1.59 13.79 -12.95
N LEU A 287 0.67 14.48 -12.26
CA LEU A 287 -0.72 14.03 -12.16
C LEU A 287 -1.44 14.08 -13.49
N CYS A 288 -1.23 15.14 -14.29
CA CYS A 288 -1.78 15.20 -15.65
C CYS A 288 -1.21 14.11 -16.56
N ALA A 289 0.09 13.80 -16.46
CA ALA A 289 0.70 12.69 -17.18
C ALA A 289 0.11 11.33 -16.75
N LYS A 290 -0.11 11.15 -15.46
CA LYS A 290 -0.73 9.95 -14.91
C LYS A 290 -2.18 9.78 -15.35
N LEU A 291 -2.96 10.89 -15.41
CA LEU A 291 -4.30 10.87 -16.00
C LEU A 291 -4.28 10.43 -17.46
N ALA A 292 -3.37 10.99 -18.28
CA ALA A 292 -3.24 10.62 -19.69
C ALA A 292 -2.88 9.13 -19.84
N MET A 293 -1.94 8.62 -19.03
CA MET A 293 -1.59 7.20 -19.02
C MET A 293 -2.80 6.33 -18.68
N THR A 294 -3.60 6.72 -17.69
CA THR A 294 -4.80 5.97 -17.29
C THR A 294 -5.86 5.89 -18.41
N PHE A 295 -5.95 6.88 -19.28
CA PHE A 295 -6.82 6.82 -20.47
C PHE A 295 -6.21 6.05 -21.63
N GLY A 296 -4.91 5.71 -21.58
CA GLY A 296 -4.18 5.06 -22.67
C GLY A 296 -4.85 3.79 -23.20
N GLY A 297 -5.32 2.92 -22.30
CA GLY A 297 -6.00 1.67 -22.69
C GLY A 297 -7.28 1.91 -23.47
N ARG A 298 -8.20 2.72 -22.93
CA ARG A 298 -9.46 3.08 -23.60
C ARG A 298 -9.23 3.75 -24.96
N VAL A 299 -8.29 4.66 -25.02
CA VAL A 299 -7.95 5.37 -26.27
C VAL A 299 -7.39 4.40 -27.30
N ALA A 300 -6.56 3.45 -26.91
CA ALA A 300 -6.08 2.40 -27.81
C ALA A 300 -7.23 1.56 -28.37
N GLU A 301 -8.16 1.11 -27.53
CA GLU A 301 -9.38 0.41 -27.98
C GLU A 301 -10.15 1.26 -29.01
N THR A 302 -10.37 2.55 -28.70
CA THR A 302 -11.10 3.46 -29.62
C THR A 302 -10.41 3.63 -30.97
N LEU A 303 -9.07 3.73 -30.99
CA LEU A 303 -8.31 3.92 -32.22
C LEU A 303 -8.31 2.66 -33.11
N ILE A 304 -8.31 1.48 -32.53
CA ILE A 304 -8.19 0.20 -33.26
C ILE A 304 -9.55 -0.33 -33.67
N TYR A 305 -10.54 -0.34 -32.74
CA TYR A 305 -11.84 -0.97 -32.95
C TYR A 305 -12.97 0.03 -33.22
N GLY A 306 -12.75 1.33 -32.96
CA GLY A 306 -13.79 2.36 -33.09
C GLY A 306 -14.51 2.64 -31.78
N ALA A 307 -15.22 3.77 -31.72
CA ALA A 307 -15.88 4.24 -30.49
C ALA A 307 -17.04 3.37 -30.04
N GLU A 308 -17.68 2.63 -30.95
CA GLU A 308 -18.84 1.77 -30.66
C GLU A 308 -18.43 0.43 -30.04
N ASP A 309 -17.19 -0.02 -30.29
CA ASP A 309 -16.69 -1.33 -29.84
C ASP A 309 -15.76 -1.24 -28.61
N VAL A 310 -15.77 -0.10 -27.92
CA VAL A 310 -15.03 0.09 -26.65
C VAL A 310 -15.65 -0.77 -25.55
N THR A 311 -14.82 -1.47 -24.79
CA THR A 311 -15.28 -2.39 -23.76
C THR A 311 -15.49 -1.76 -22.39
N THR A 312 -16.13 -2.52 -21.50
CA THR A 312 -16.24 -2.16 -20.07
C THR A 312 -14.92 -2.35 -19.31
N GLY A 313 -13.86 -2.89 -19.93
CA GLY A 313 -12.55 -3.11 -19.33
C GLY A 313 -11.94 -1.84 -18.75
N ALA A 314 -12.11 -0.72 -19.44
CA ALA A 314 -11.63 0.59 -18.98
C ALA A 314 -12.43 1.20 -17.80
N GLY A 315 -13.43 0.51 -17.25
CA GLY A 315 -14.27 1.06 -16.18
C GLY A 315 -13.49 1.42 -14.92
N GLN A 316 -12.48 0.63 -14.55
CA GLN A 316 -11.63 0.88 -13.40
C GLN A 316 -10.69 2.06 -13.64
N ASP A 317 -10.18 2.20 -14.86
CA ASP A 317 -9.32 3.33 -15.25
C ASP A 317 -10.07 4.65 -15.22
N ILE A 318 -11.30 4.67 -15.76
CA ILE A 318 -12.17 5.84 -15.71
C ILE A 318 -12.44 6.25 -14.26
N GLN A 319 -12.73 5.30 -13.39
CA GLN A 319 -12.95 5.56 -11.97
C GLN A 319 -11.70 6.15 -11.30
N GLN A 320 -10.55 5.57 -11.58
CA GLN A 320 -9.27 6.03 -11.05
C GLN A 320 -8.93 7.45 -11.56
N ALA A 321 -9.07 7.69 -12.86
CA ALA A 321 -8.86 9.02 -13.45
C ALA A 321 -9.80 10.07 -12.84
N THR A 322 -11.08 9.73 -12.69
CA THR A 322 -12.06 10.61 -12.06
C THR A 322 -11.69 10.96 -10.62
N ASN A 323 -11.22 9.99 -9.84
CA ASN A 323 -10.77 10.21 -8.46
C ASN A 323 -9.55 11.13 -8.41
N TYR A 324 -8.55 10.94 -9.28
CA TYR A 324 -7.40 11.85 -9.37
C TYR A 324 -7.82 13.26 -9.74
N ALA A 325 -8.62 13.42 -10.80
CA ALA A 325 -9.12 14.74 -11.24
C ALA A 325 -9.92 15.43 -10.12
N ARG A 326 -10.79 14.68 -9.42
CA ARG A 326 -11.55 15.21 -8.28
C ARG A 326 -10.63 15.71 -7.19
N ARG A 327 -9.64 14.94 -6.75
CA ARG A 327 -8.68 15.35 -5.72
C ARG A 327 -7.83 16.53 -6.14
N MET A 328 -7.42 16.60 -7.42
CA MET A 328 -6.71 17.75 -7.97
C MET A 328 -7.52 19.05 -7.83
N VAL A 329 -8.83 18.96 -8.02
CA VAL A 329 -9.76 20.10 -7.98
C VAL A 329 -10.16 20.44 -6.55
N THR A 330 -10.54 19.44 -5.74
CA THR A 330 -11.20 19.68 -4.44
C THR A 330 -10.25 19.64 -3.23
N GLU A 331 -9.09 18.97 -3.33
CA GLU A 331 -8.17 18.83 -2.21
C GLU A 331 -6.87 19.61 -2.41
N TRP A 332 -6.31 19.57 -3.63
CA TRP A 332 -4.95 20.06 -3.88
C TRP A 332 -4.90 21.45 -4.52
N GLY A 333 -6.05 22.09 -4.74
CA GLY A 333 -6.13 23.45 -5.24
C GLY A 333 -5.48 23.66 -6.62
N MET A 334 -5.51 22.62 -7.49
CA MET A 334 -4.83 22.63 -8.80
C MET A 334 -5.69 23.22 -9.92
N SER A 335 -6.95 23.60 -9.64
CA SER A 335 -7.82 24.33 -10.58
C SER A 335 -7.55 25.83 -10.50
N LYS A 336 -7.37 26.48 -11.66
CA LYS A 336 -7.24 27.93 -11.72
C LYS A 336 -8.57 28.67 -11.44
N LYS A 337 -9.72 28.05 -11.78
CA LYS A 337 -11.04 28.64 -11.57
C LYS A 337 -11.47 28.65 -10.10
N LEU A 338 -11.10 27.58 -9.37
CA LEU A 338 -11.48 27.41 -7.97
C LEU A 338 -10.41 27.91 -6.99
N GLY A 339 -9.17 28.11 -7.47
CA GLY A 339 -8.06 28.58 -6.64
C GLY A 339 -7.56 27.55 -5.61
N PRO A 340 -6.69 27.99 -4.67
CA PRO A 340 -6.08 27.13 -3.67
C PRO A 340 -7.00 26.97 -2.45
N LEU A 341 -8.20 26.45 -2.66
CA LEU A 341 -9.21 26.18 -1.62
C LEU A 341 -9.52 24.69 -1.58
N ALA A 342 -9.76 24.16 -0.38
CA ALA A 342 -10.22 22.80 -0.18
C ALA A 342 -11.76 22.79 -0.16
N TYR A 343 -12.33 22.01 -1.05
CA TYR A 343 -13.77 21.80 -1.20
C TYR A 343 -14.19 20.39 -0.78
N SER A 344 -13.28 19.56 -0.31
CA SER A 344 -13.59 18.28 0.31
C SER A 344 -14.34 18.57 1.62
N GLY A 345 -15.65 18.42 1.62
CA GLY A 345 -16.40 18.26 2.86
C GLY A 345 -15.78 17.05 3.57
N ASN A 346 -15.62 17.13 4.90
CA ASN A 346 -15.28 15.96 5.68
C ASN A 346 -16.26 14.84 5.28
N GLU A 347 -15.80 13.87 4.47
CA GLU A 347 -16.43 12.57 4.37
C GLU A 347 -16.26 11.92 5.74
N GLN A 348 -17.04 12.37 6.71
CA GLN A 348 -17.28 11.60 7.91
C GLN A 348 -17.97 10.33 7.45
N GLU A 349 -17.27 9.25 7.59
CA GLU A 349 -17.63 7.88 7.24
C GLU A 349 -19.12 7.63 7.34
N VAL A 350 -19.69 7.07 6.26
CA VAL A 350 -20.99 6.41 6.26
C VAL A 350 -20.88 5.19 7.19
N PHE A 351 -21.15 5.42 8.48
CA PHE A 351 -21.26 4.35 9.45
C PHE A 351 -22.72 3.92 9.53
N LEU A 352 -22.99 2.70 9.07
CA LEU A 352 -24.25 1.95 9.24
C LEU A 352 -25.52 2.66 8.76
N GLY A 353 -25.74 2.71 7.44
CA GLY A 353 -27.10 2.65 6.87
C GLY A 353 -28.06 3.81 7.14
N HIS A 354 -27.66 4.82 7.90
CA HIS A 354 -28.40 6.07 8.03
C HIS A 354 -27.67 7.19 7.30
N SER A 355 -28.30 7.67 6.24
CA SER A 355 -27.94 8.93 5.62
C SER A 355 -28.11 10.06 6.64
N VAL A 356 -27.00 10.39 7.32
CA VAL A 356 -26.89 11.69 7.96
C VAL A 356 -26.98 12.68 6.83
N THR A 357 -27.97 13.54 6.83
CA THR A 357 -28.21 14.61 5.89
C THR A 357 -26.89 15.33 5.66
N GLN A 358 -26.24 15.10 4.51
CA GLN A 358 -25.06 15.86 4.12
C GLN A 358 -25.50 17.31 3.99
N THR A 359 -25.12 18.12 4.95
CA THR A 359 -25.18 19.58 4.78
C THR A 359 -24.22 19.87 3.63
N LYS A 360 -24.77 20.13 2.45
CA LYS A 360 -24.03 20.65 1.31
C LYS A 360 -23.43 21.99 1.72
N ASN A 361 -22.18 21.96 2.15
CA ASN A 361 -21.42 23.19 2.46
C ASN A 361 -20.97 23.91 1.18
N LEU A 362 -21.45 23.48 -0.01
CA LEU A 362 -21.12 24.01 -1.30
C LEU A 362 -22.37 24.63 -1.94
N SER A 363 -22.24 25.82 -2.48
CA SER A 363 -23.29 26.38 -3.34
C SER A 363 -23.41 25.58 -4.64
N ASP A 364 -24.60 25.52 -5.22
CA ASP A 364 -24.83 24.83 -6.51
C ASP A 364 -23.95 25.39 -7.62
N ALA A 365 -23.66 26.69 -7.59
CA ALA A 365 -22.74 27.33 -8.53
C ALA A 365 -21.30 26.79 -8.40
N THR A 366 -20.80 26.64 -7.17
CA THR A 366 -19.47 26.07 -6.92
C THR A 366 -19.41 24.60 -7.30
N ALA A 367 -20.44 23.81 -6.97
CA ALA A 367 -20.54 22.41 -7.36
C ALA A 367 -20.45 22.21 -8.87
N LYS A 368 -21.17 23.06 -9.63
CA LYS A 368 -21.10 23.05 -11.09
C LYS A 368 -19.70 23.34 -11.63
N ILE A 369 -18.98 24.31 -11.05
CA ILE A 369 -17.60 24.62 -11.45
C ILE A 369 -16.66 23.46 -11.13
N ILE A 370 -16.87 22.77 -9.99
CA ILE A 370 -16.09 21.56 -9.63
C ILE A 370 -16.29 20.48 -10.69
N ASP A 371 -17.51 20.19 -11.08
CA ASP A 371 -17.82 19.16 -12.09
C ASP A 371 -17.24 19.55 -13.46
N GLU A 372 -17.31 20.83 -13.87
CA GLU A 372 -16.70 21.32 -15.10
C GLU A 372 -15.18 21.17 -15.08
N GLU A 373 -14.51 21.49 -13.98
CA GLU A 373 -13.06 21.38 -13.86
C GLU A 373 -12.58 19.91 -13.81
N ILE A 374 -13.33 19.02 -13.14
CA ILE A 374 -13.04 17.57 -13.16
C ILE A 374 -13.13 17.04 -14.59
N ARG A 375 -14.20 17.39 -15.30
CA ARG A 375 -14.40 17.02 -16.71
C ARG A 375 -13.27 17.55 -17.59
N ARG A 376 -12.89 18.81 -17.43
CA ARG A 376 -11.79 19.43 -18.18
C ARG A 376 -10.47 18.67 -18.02
N PHE A 377 -10.09 18.29 -16.79
CA PHE A 377 -8.87 17.52 -16.55
C PHE A 377 -8.93 16.14 -17.23
N ALA A 378 -10.08 15.47 -17.19
CA ALA A 378 -10.27 14.19 -17.84
C ALA A 378 -10.18 14.31 -19.37
N GLU A 379 -10.89 15.28 -19.97
CA GLU A 379 -10.89 15.51 -21.42
C GLU A 379 -9.51 15.93 -21.94
N GLU A 380 -8.80 16.84 -21.24
CA GLU A 380 -7.43 17.22 -21.58
C GLU A 380 -6.48 16.01 -21.57
N ALA A 381 -6.64 15.11 -20.60
CA ALA A 381 -5.83 13.91 -20.50
C ALA A 381 -6.14 12.90 -21.62
N GLU A 382 -7.41 12.69 -21.94
CA GLU A 382 -7.85 11.83 -23.06
C GLU A 382 -7.35 12.37 -24.40
N VAL A 383 -7.46 13.68 -24.65
CA VAL A 383 -6.92 14.33 -25.86
C VAL A 383 -5.40 14.13 -25.97
N LEU A 384 -4.68 14.28 -24.86
CA LEU A 384 -3.22 14.04 -24.84
C LEU A 384 -2.89 12.59 -25.16
N ALA A 385 -3.58 11.64 -24.56
CA ALA A 385 -3.38 10.20 -24.83
C ALA A 385 -3.69 9.88 -26.29
N THR A 386 -4.80 10.42 -26.84
CA THR A 386 -5.18 10.24 -28.24
C THR A 386 -4.11 10.76 -29.21
N LYS A 387 -3.60 11.96 -28.95
CA LYS A 387 -2.54 12.55 -29.75
C LYS A 387 -1.29 11.64 -29.76
N VAL A 388 -0.83 11.24 -28.55
CA VAL A 388 0.37 10.43 -28.40
C VAL A 388 0.25 9.08 -29.11
N LEU A 389 -0.87 8.38 -28.97
CA LEU A 389 -1.09 7.08 -29.59
C LEU A 389 -1.29 7.20 -31.10
N THR A 390 -1.97 8.24 -31.59
CA THR A 390 -2.14 8.47 -33.03
C THR A 390 -0.80 8.77 -33.71
N GLU A 391 0.07 9.56 -33.08
CA GLU A 391 1.43 9.85 -33.59
C GLU A 391 2.36 8.63 -33.55
N ASN A 392 2.05 7.60 -32.76
CA ASN A 392 2.87 6.40 -32.54
C ASN A 392 2.08 5.10 -32.80
N LEU A 393 1.21 5.11 -33.81
CA LEU A 393 0.31 3.96 -34.08
C LEU A 393 1.10 2.68 -34.45
N ASP A 394 2.18 2.81 -35.21
CA ASP A 394 3.06 1.67 -35.58
C ASP A 394 3.68 1.03 -34.33
N ALA A 395 4.07 1.85 -33.35
CA ALA A 395 4.59 1.35 -32.09
C ALA A 395 3.50 0.66 -31.26
N LEU A 396 2.25 1.15 -31.30
CA LEU A 396 1.11 0.52 -30.64
C LEU A 396 0.88 -0.90 -31.21
N HIS A 397 0.89 -1.05 -32.53
CA HIS A 397 0.79 -2.36 -33.18
C HIS A 397 1.98 -3.27 -32.83
N ALA A 398 3.20 -2.74 -32.82
CA ALA A 398 4.39 -3.53 -32.48
C ALA A 398 4.35 -4.06 -31.05
N VAL A 399 3.97 -3.22 -30.06
CA VAL A 399 3.87 -3.62 -28.66
C VAL A 399 2.73 -4.60 -28.45
N ALA A 400 1.53 -4.36 -29.02
CA ALA A 400 0.41 -5.29 -28.94
C ALA A 400 0.74 -6.67 -29.51
N LYS A 401 1.38 -6.71 -30.69
CA LYS A 401 1.84 -7.96 -31.31
C LYS A 401 2.86 -8.70 -30.44
N ALA A 402 3.83 -7.99 -29.87
CA ALA A 402 4.79 -8.60 -28.97
C ALA A 402 4.15 -9.12 -27.69
N LEU A 403 3.11 -8.44 -27.15
CA LEU A 403 2.34 -8.95 -26.02
C LEU A 403 1.57 -10.23 -26.34
N LEU A 404 1.04 -10.36 -27.55
CA LEU A 404 0.39 -11.61 -28.00
C LEU A 404 1.39 -12.77 -28.12
N GLU A 405 2.63 -12.49 -28.49
CA GLU A 405 3.69 -13.49 -28.66
C GLU A 405 4.34 -13.88 -27.34
N TYR A 406 4.70 -12.91 -26.51
CA TYR A 406 5.50 -13.11 -25.28
C TYR A 406 4.66 -13.04 -23.99
N GLU A 407 3.39 -12.68 -24.06
CA GLU A 407 2.44 -12.49 -22.95
C GLU A 407 2.86 -11.43 -21.90
N THR A 408 4.14 -11.17 -21.76
CA THR A 408 4.70 -10.20 -20.79
C THR A 408 5.94 -9.53 -21.40
N LEU A 409 6.01 -8.21 -21.27
CA LEU A 409 7.16 -7.40 -21.70
C LEU A 409 7.68 -6.56 -20.53
N THR A 410 8.99 -6.41 -20.45
CA THR A 410 9.65 -5.46 -19.55
C THR A 410 9.64 -4.06 -20.14
N GLY A 411 9.82 -3.03 -19.29
CA GLY A 411 9.88 -1.65 -19.76
C GLY A 411 11.01 -1.41 -20.77
N ASP A 412 12.12 -2.15 -20.66
CA ASP A 412 13.26 -2.02 -21.60
C ASP A 412 12.97 -2.70 -22.93
N GLU A 413 12.28 -3.84 -22.96
CA GLU A 413 11.81 -4.47 -24.20
C GLU A 413 10.83 -3.57 -24.96
N VAL A 414 9.90 -2.91 -24.23
CA VAL A 414 8.98 -1.95 -24.87
C VAL A 414 9.73 -0.76 -25.46
N LYS A 415 10.77 -0.25 -24.79
CA LYS A 415 11.65 0.81 -25.35
C LYS A 415 12.38 0.35 -26.61
N GLN A 416 12.88 -0.90 -26.63
CA GLN A 416 13.53 -1.48 -27.84
C GLN A 416 12.55 -1.52 -29.03
N LEU A 417 11.29 -1.92 -28.79
CA LEU A 417 10.25 -1.91 -29.82
C LEU A 417 9.96 -0.49 -30.34
N LEU A 418 9.93 0.52 -29.44
CA LEU A 418 9.79 1.93 -29.83
C LEU A 418 10.91 2.43 -30.73
N GLU A 419 12.13 1.90 -30.55
CA GLU A 419 13.30 2.21 -31.37
C GLU A 419 13.37 1.37 -32.65
N GLY A 420 12.36 0.55 -32.94
CA GLY A 420 12.28 -0.34 -34.09
C GLY A 420 13.22 -1.55 -34.03
N ARG A 421 13.70 -1.90 -32.84
CA ARG A 421 14.53 -3.08 -32.59
C ARG A 421 13.67 -4.29 -32.20
N SER A 422 14.08 -5.50 -32.66
CA SER A 422 13.46 -6.75 -32.23
C SER A 422 13.86 -7.08 -30.78
N ILE A 423 12.96 -7.78 -30.07
CA ILE A 423 13.27 -8.32 -28.75
C ILE A 423 14.20 -9.52 -28.91
N GLU A 424 15.36 -9.47 -28.28
CA GLU A 424 16.27 -10.59 -28.16
C GLU A 424 16.13 -11.20 -26.76
N ARG A 425 15.35 -12.28 -26.62
CA ARG A 425 15.41 -13.11 -25.42
C ARG A 425 16.42 -14.21 -25.65
N PRO A 426 17.44 -14.39 -24.77
CA PRO A 426 18.26 -15.59 -24.81
C PRO A 426 17.31 -16.78 -24.66
N ASP A 427 17.41 -17.77 -25.57
CA ASP A 427 16.66 -19.02 -25.52
C ASP A 427 16.68 -19.52 -24.08
N GLU A 428 15.50 -19.83 -23.51
CA GLU A 428 15.42 -20.51 -22.21
C GLU A 428 16.30 -21.77 -22.33
N LEU A 429 17.41 -21.78 -21.59
CA LEU A 429 18.30 -22.93 -21.52
C LEU A 429 17.42 -24.15 -21.25
N GLU A 430 17.42 -25.11 -22.19
CA GLU A 430 16.75 -26.40 -22.04
C GLU A 430 17.02 -26.94 -20.63
N PRO A 431 16.03 -27.56 -19.98
CA PRO A 431 16.26 -28.18 -18.67
C PRO A 431 17.45 -29.14 -18.80
N LEU A 432 18.50 -28.91 -18.02
CA LEU A 432 19.63 -29.82 -17.94
C LEU A 432 19.07 -31.23 -17.76
N GLU A 433 19.16 -32.07 -18.79
CA GLU A 433 18.81 -33.50 -18.71
C GLU A 433 19.55 -34.07 -17.51
N ASP A 434 18.79 -34.65 -16.58
CA ASP A 434 19.31 -35.45 -15.47
C ASP A 434 20.24 -36.54 -16.04
N SER A 435 21.53 -36.32 -15.94
CA SER A 435 22.49 -37.41 -16.12
C SER A 435 22.39 -38.35 -14.91
N THR A 436 21.33 -39.15 -14.89
CA THR A 436 21.25 -40.35 -14.04
C THR A 436 22.23 -41.38 -14.55
N THR A 437 23.49 -41.28 -14.14
CA THR A 437 24.37 -42.42 -14.13
C THR A 437 23.91 -43.35 -13.01
N ALA A 438 23.19 -44.38 -13.41
CA ALA A 438 22.90 -45.51 -12.58
C ALA A 438 24.23 -46.19 -12.13
N THR A 439 24.60 -46.01 -10.86
CA THR A 439 25.57 -46.89 -10.20
C THR A 439 24.81 -48.10 -9.68
N SER A 440 24.92 -49.21 -10.42
CA SER A 440 24.57 -50.56 -9.98
C SER A 440 25.39 -50.93 -8.77
N VAL A 441 24.74 -51.28 -7.66
CA VAL A 441 25.33 -52.00 -6.53
C VAL A 441 25.23 -53.51 -6.86
N PRO A 442 26.31 -54.29 -6.89
CA PRO A 442 26.22 -55.77 -6.97
C PRO A 442 25.98 -56.39 -5.60
N PRO A 443 25.58 -57.69 -5.54
CA PRO A 443 24.79 -58.35 -4.49
C PRO A 443 25.51 -58.55 -3.15
#